data_698cd26a56c10faee4fd5690dd0ff455
#
_entry.id   698cd26a56c10faee4fd5690dd0ff455
#
_cell.length_a   1.000
_cell.length_b   1.000
_cell.length_c   1.000
_cell.angle_alpha   90.00
_cell.angle_beta   90.00
_cell.angle_gamma   90.00
#
_symmetry.space_group_name_H-M   'P 1'
#
loop_
_entity.id
_entity.type
_entity.pdbx_description
1 polymer ?
#
loop_
_entity_poly.entity_id
_entity_poly.type
_entity_poly.pdbx_seq_one_letter_code
_entity_poly.pdbx_strand_id
1 'polypeptide(L)' 'MAKAVKLADIAEQLGVSTVTVSKALSGQKGVSEAMREKIKQLADELGYNLP' A
#
# COMPACT_ATOMS: atom_id res chain seq x y z
N MET A 1 22.61 1.72 -1.21
CA MET A 1 21.73 2.72 -1.82
C MET A 1 20.31 2.52 -1.35
N ALA A 2 19.73 3.55 -0.83
CA ALA A 2 18.37 3.48 -0.35
C ALA A 2 17.40 3.45 -1.55
N LYS A 3 16.57 2.45 -1.58
CA LYS A 3 15.56 2.34 -2.62
C LYS A 3 14.28 2.95 -2.11
N ALA A 4 13.74 3.88 -2.86
CA ALA A 4 12.47 4.47 -2.51
C ALA A 4 11.36 3.43 -2.72
N VAL A 5 10.56 3.22 -1.70
CA VAL A 5 9.42 2.31 -1.80
C VAL A 5 8.29 3.03 -2.50
N LYS A 6 7.71 2.39 -3.49
CA LYS A 6 6.61 2.98 -4.26
C LYS A 6 5.35 2.16 -4.10
N LEU A 7 4.23 2.76 -4.50
CA LEU A 7 2.96 2.05 -4.45
C LEU A 7 3.01 0.76 -5.25
N ALA A 8 3.74 0.77 -6.35
CA ALA A 8 3.88 -0.41 -7.19
C ALA A 8 4.53 -1.56 -6.43
N ASP A 9 5.48 -1.26 -5.56
CA ASP A 9 6.14 -2.29 -4.75
C ASP A 9 5.15 -2.97 -3.82
N ILE A 10 4.34 -2.17 -3.17
CA ILE A 10 3.32 -2.69 -2.26
C ILE A 10 2.29 -3.51 -3.02
N ALA A 11 1.85 -2.99 -4.15
CA ALA A 11 0.86 -3.67 -4.98
C ALA A 11 1.38 -5.02 -5.47
N GLU A 12 2.63 -5.06 -5.88
CA GLU A 12 3.23 -6.29 -6.36
C GLU A 12 3.32 -7.34 -5.26
N GLN A 13 3.70 -6.92 -4.07
CA GLN A 13 3.80 -7.83 -2.94
C GLN A 13 2.45 -8.46 -2.61
N LEU A 14 1.39 -7.69 -2.76
CA LEU A 14 0.05 -8.15 -2.42
C LEU A 14 -0.71 -8.75 -3.61
N GLY A 15 -0.17 -8.59 -4.81
CA GLY A 15 -0.83 -9.10 -6.01
C GLY A 15 -2.06 -8.28 -6.38
N VAL A 16 -2.06 -7.00 -6.07
CA VAL A 16 -3.17 -6.10 -6.40
C VAL A 16 -2.66 -4.96 -7.26
N SER A 17 -3.57 -4.14 -7.76
CA SER A 17 -3.19 -3.01 -8.59
C SER A 17 -2.72 -1.84 -7.73
N THR A 18 -1.93 -0.95 -8.33
CA THR A 18 -1.47 0.24 -7.63
C THR A 18 -2.63 1.13 -7.24
N VAL A 19 -3.70 1.12 -8.05
CA VAL A 19 -4.90 1.90 -7.75
C VAL A 19 -5.51 1.43 -6.43
N THR A 20 -5.57 0.11 -6.24
CA THR A 20 -6.10 -0.45 -5.00
C THR A 20 -5.28 0.01 -3.80
N VAL A 21 -3.96 -0.03 -3.92
CA VAL A 21 -3.08 0.40 -2.84
C VAL A 21 -3.28 1.87 -2.55
N SER A 22 -3.35 2.69 -3.59
CA SER A 22 -3.53 4.13 -3.44
C SER A 22 -4.84 4.44 -2.72
N LYS A 23 -5.91 3.77 -3.11
CA LYS A 23 -7.21 3.98 -2.49
C LYS A 23 -7.19 3.57 -1.02
N ALA A 24 -6.55 2.46 -0.72
CA ALA A 24 -6.47 1.98 0.66
C ALA A 24 -5.71 2.96 1.54
N LEU A 25 -4.60 3.47 1.06
CA LEU A 25 -3.78 4.39 1.82
C LEU A 25 -4.43 5.76 1.97
N SER A 26 -5.25 6.14 1.00
CA SER A 26 -6.00 7.40 1.07
C SER A 26 -7.24 7.32 1.92
N GLY A 27 -7.63 6.12 2.34
CA GLY A 27 -8.85 5.93 3.10
C GLY A 27 -10.10 6.00 2.28
N GLN A 28 -9.98 5.82 0.96
CA GLN A 28 -11.14 5.86 0.08
C GLN A 28 -11.97 4.60 0.21
N LYS A 29 -13.25 4.73 -0.13
CA LYS A 29 -14.14 3.58 -0.13
C LYS A 29 -13.83 2.67 -1.32
N GLY A 30 -14.26 1.41 -1.20
CA GLY A 30 -14.02 0.45 -2.26
C GLY A 30 -12.93 -0.55 -1.92
N VAL A 31 -12.28 -0.39 -0.79
CA VAL A 31 -11.28 -1.33 -0.30
C VAL A 31 -11.74 -1.85 1.05
N SER A 32 -11.70 -3.17 1.21
CA SER A 32 -12.13 -3.78 2.47
C SER A 32 -11.19 -3.40 3.60
N GLU A 33 -11.69 -3.45 4.83
CA GLU A 33 -10.88 -3.14 5.99
C GLU A 33 -9.69 -4.10 6.12
N ALA A 34 -9.93 -5.37 5.85
CA ALA A 34 -8.86 -6.36 5.91
C ALA A 34 -7.74 -6.03 4.93
N MET A 35 -8.11 -5.67 3.72
CA MET A 35 -7.12 -5.32 2.71
C MET A 35 -6.39 -4.03 3.08
N ARG A 36 -7.13 -3.06 3.59
CA ARG A 36 -6.53 -1.79 4.01
C ARG A 36 -5.49 -2.01 5.11
N GLU A 37 -5.83 -2.85 6.07
CA GLU A 37 -4.89 -3.18 7.15
C GLU A 37 -3.63 -3.83 6.62
N LYS A 38 -3.78 -4.79 5.70
CA LYS A 38 -2.63 -5.45 5.10
C LYS A 38 -1.75 -4.47 4.36
N ILE A 39 -2.36 -3.58 3.62
CA ILE A 39 -1.62 -2.59 2.85
C ILE A 39 -0.86 -1.65 3.77
N LYS A 40 -1.51 -1.20 4.84
CA LYS A 40 -0.87 -0.32 5.81
C LYS A 40 0.31 -1.00 6.50
N GLN A 41 0.12 -2.25 6.89
CA GLN A 41 1.19 -3.00 7.53
C GLN A 41 2.38 -3.17 6.60
N LEU A 42 2.11 -3.55 5.37
CA LEU A 42 3.17 -3.76 4.40
C LEU A 42 3.90 -2.45 4.08
N ALA A 43 3.14 -1.37 3.96
CA ALA A 43 3.74 -0.07 3.72
C ALA A 43 4.69 0.30 4.87
N ASP A 44 4.27 0.03 6.09
CA ASP A 44 5.09 0.32 7.25
C ASP A 44 6.34 -0.54 7.27
N GLU A 45 6.20 -1.83 6.96
CA GLU A 45 7.32 -2.75 6.93
C GLU A 45 8.35 -2.36 5.87
N LEU A 46 7.87 -1.92 4.72
CA LEU A 46 8.75 -1.52 3.63
C LEU A 46 9.31 -0.12 3.79
N GLY A 47 8.81 0.61 4.76
CA GLY A 47 9.27 1.97 5.01
C GLY A 47 8.63 3.00 4.09
N TYR A 48 7.45 2.70 3.56
CA TYR A 48 6.73 3.65 2.73
C TYR A 48 6.07 4.69 3.62
N ASN A 49 6.52 5.93 3.51
CA ASN A 49 5.98 7.02 4.32
C ASN A 49 4.83 7.69 3.61
N LEU A 50 3.72 7.80 4.33
CA LEU A 50 2.56 8.53 3.83
C LEU A 50 2.76 10.01 4.11
N PRO A 51 2.36 10.86 3.18
CA PRO A 51 2.46 12.29 3.40
C PRO A 51 1.51 12.78 4.49
#